data_2fd458836d572fd19f04d63011073dde
#
_entry.id   2fd458836d572fd19f04d63011073dde
#
_cell.length_a   1.000
_cell.length_b   1.000
_cell.length_c   1.000
_cell.angle_alpha   90.00
_cell.angle_beta   90.00
_cell.angle_gamma   90.00
#
_symmetry.space_group_name_H-M   'P 1'
#
loop_
_entity.id
_entity.type
_entity.pdbx_description
1 polymer ?
#
loop_
_entity_poly.entity_id
_entity_poly.type
_entity_poly.pdbx_seq_one_letter_code
_entity_poly.pdbx_strand_id
1 'polypeptide(L)'
;MSVTDTDAAPEQTAEQLFAALRRLRADGKLSLRLDYKKLSHLDSPVGSEADGNIWAYGGLALTIAAWWFRGWQVAAGIAVVGVLAYFTLGRLYMHRRIRRRVEDKALAELALWRRLWKFGGVALVPSVGDECAAPQGNWMALVRNLGDG
;
A
#
# COMPACT_ATOMS: atom_id res chain seq x y z
N MET A 1 19.62 -42.15 9.38
CA MET A 1 18.44 -41.81 8.56
C MET A 1 18.28 -40.33 8.61
N SER A 2 18.83 -39.69 7.58
CA SER A 2 18.90 -38.23 7.45
C SER A 2 17.59 -37.74 6.86
N VAL A 3 16.78 -37.05 7.65
CA VAL A 3 15.66 -36.28 7.15
C VAL A 3 16.21 -34.88 6.86
N THR A 4 16.48 -34.70 5.63
CA THR A 4 17.30 -33.60 5.12
C THR A 4 16.53 -32.72 4.17
N ASP A 5 16.75 -31.43 4.35
CA ASP A 5 17.11 -30.45 3.31
C ASP A 5 16.18 -30.16 2.14
N THR A 6 14.93 -30.56 2.14
CA THR A 6 14.04 -30.25 1.01
C THR A 6 13.30 -28.91 1.21
N ASP A 7 13.26 -28.37 2.43
CA ASP A 7 12.52 -27.14 2.72
C ASP A 7 13.33 -25.84 2.55
N ALA A 8 14.67 -25.92 2.57
CA ALA A 8 15.51 -24.72 2.44
C ALA A 8 15.63 -24.21 0.99
N ALA A 9 15.56 -25.10 0.00
CA ALA A 9 15.70 -24.73 -1.40
C ALA A 9 14.57 -23.84 -1.95
N PRO A 10 13.28 -24.06 -1.64
CA PRO A 10 12.21 -23.18 -2.13
C PRO A 10 12.23 -21.78 -1.49
N GLU A 11 12.76 -21.65 -0.29
CA GLU A 11 12.81 -20.37 0.41
C GLU A 11 13.95 -19.49 -0.11
N GLN A 12 15.10 -20.06 -0.35
CA GLN A 12 16.22 -19.36 -1.00
C GLN A 12 15.83 -18.88 -2.41
N THR A 13 15.12 -19.71 -3.17
CA THR A 13 14.61 -19.33 -4.48
C THR A 13 13.63 -18.16 -4.41
N ALA A 14 12.77 -18.10 -3.39
CA ALA A 14 11.82 -17.00 -3.20
C ALA A 14 12.50 -15.69 -2.83
N GLU A 15 13.55 -15.72 -2.02
CA GLU A 15 14.36 -14.54 -1.67
C GLU A 15 15.10 -13.99 -2.89
N GLN A 16 15.68 -14.88 -3.70
CA GLN A 16 16.34 -14.48 -4.95
C GLN A 16 15.36 -13.83 -5.93
N LEU A 17 14.18 -14.42 -6.10
CA LEU A 17 13.12 -13.85 -6.95
C LEU A 17 12.60 -12.52 -6.39
N PHE A 18 12.52 -12.37 -5.09
CA PHE A 18 12.14 -11.11 -4.47
C PHE A 18 13.21 -10.01 -4.68
N ALA A 19 14.49 -10.37 -4.62
CA ALA A 19 15.56 -9.46 -4.97
C ALA A 19 15.52 -9.06 -6.46
N ALA A 20 15.23 -10.01 -7.35
CA ALA A 20 15.03 -9.76 -8.77
C ALA A 20 13.83 -8.84 -9.04
N LEU A 21 12.71 -9.04 -8.34
CA LEU A 21 11.53 -8.16 -8.40
C LEU A 21 11.90 -6.71 -8.08
N ARG A 22 12.69 -6.49 -7.02
CA ARG A 22 13.17 -5.15 -6.64
C ARG A 22 14.04 -4.51 -7.72
N ARG A 23 14.92 -5.30 -8.35
CA ARG A 23 15.78 -4.85 -9.46
C ARG A 23 14.95 -4.48 -10.69
N LEU A 24 14.07 -5.37 -11.15
CA LEU A 24 13.18 -5.13 -12.29
C LEU A 24 12.34 -3.87 -12.12
N ARG A 25 11.92 -3.60 -10.88
CA ARG A 25 11.22 -2.36 -10.57
C ARG A 25 12.13 -1.14 -10.61
N ALA A 26 13.33 -1.20 -10.05
CA ALA A 26 14.30 -0.11 -10.10
C ALA A 26 14.68 0.23 -11.55
N ASP A 27 14.77 -0.78 -12.42
CA ASP A 27 15.04 -0.65 -13.84
C ASP A 27 13.83 -0.16 -14.66
N GLY A 28 12.67 0.05 -14.02
CA GLY A 28 11.44 0.49 -14.69
C GLY A 28 10.77 -0.57 -15.57
N LYS A 29 11.28 -1.81 -15.59
CA LYS A 29 10.70 -2.93 -16.34
C LYS A 29 9.39 -3.45 -15.73
N LEU A 30 9.12 -3.11 -14.48
CA LEU A 30 7.97 -3.57 -13.72
C LEU A 30 7.38 -2.44 -12.89
N SER A 31 6.08 -2.20 -13.01
CA SER A 31 5.36 -1.21 -12.23
C SER A 31 4.38 -1.87 -11.25
N LEU A 32 4.12 -1.19 -10.13
CA LEU A 32 3.15 -1.62 -9.12
C LEU A 32 1.85 -0.85 -9.29
N ARG A 33 0.77 -1.57 -9.51
CA ARG A 33 -0.58 -1.02 -9.46
C ARG A 33 -1.21 -1.38 -8.11
N LEU A 34 -1.74 -0.38 -7.41
CA LEU A 34 -2.29 -0.52 -6.08
C LEU A 34 -3.79 -0.23 -6.10
N ASP A 35 -4.58 -1.14 -5.55
CA ASP A 35 -5.99 -0.92 -5.26
C ASP A 35 -6.12 -0.26 -3.88
N TYR A 36 -6.15 1.07 -3.88
CA TYR A 36 -6.22 1.86 -2.67
C TYR A 36 -7.47 1.59 -1.84
N LYS A 37 -8.57 1.16 -2.48
CA LYS A 37 -9.81 0.84 -1.78
C LYS A 37 -9.64 -0.39 -0.88
N LYS A 38 -8.97 -1.43 -1.39
CA LYS A 38 -8.64 -2.62 -0.59
C LYS A 38 -7.56 -2.34 0.45
N LEU A 39 -6.51 -1.61 0.07
CA LEU A 39 -5.36 -1.34 0.94
C LEU A 39 -5.66 -0.34 2.06
N SER A 40 -6.71 0.47 1.95
CA SER A 40 -7.16 1.37 3.02
C SER A 40 -8.01 0.69 4.09
N HIS A 41 -8.38 -0.58 3.92
CA HIS A 41 -9.10 -1.35 4.94
C HIS A 41 -8.23 -1.53 6.19
N LEU A 42 -8.88 -1.57 7.36
CA LEU A 42 -8.21 -1.75 8.66
C LEU A 42 -7.41 -3.06 8.76
N ASP A 43 -7.90 -4.11 8.10
CA ASP A 43 -7.25 -5.43 8.06
C ASP A 43 -6.03 -5.49 7.11
N SER A 44 -5.77 -4.40 6.37
CA SER A 44 -4.63 -4.35 5.46
C SER A 44 -3.30 -4.31 6.22
N PRO A 45 -2.29 -5.12 5.82
CA PRO A 45 -0.98 -5.12 6.46
C PRO A 45 -0.22 -3.78 6.35
N VAL A 46 -0.69 -2.86 5.50
CA VAL A 46 -0.15 -1.50 5.33
C VAL A 46 -1.12 -0.41 5.80
N GLY A 47 -2.32 -0.78 6.24
CA GLY A 47 -3.31 0.12 6.84
C GLY A 47 -2.86 0.63 8.22
N SER A 48 -3.39 1.77 8.62
CA SER A 48 -3.20 2.31 9.98
C SER A 48 -4.43 3.10 10.38
N GLU A 49 -5.01 2.74 11.51
CA GLU A 49 -6.17 3.42 12.09
C GLU A 49 -5.87 4.90 12.41
N ALA A 50 -4.63 5.20 12.78
CA ALA A 50 -4.20 6.54 13.13
C ALA A 50 -4.34 7.55 11.97
N ASP A 51 -4.29 7.09 10.72
CA ASP A 51 -4.28 7.97 9.55
C ASP A 51 -5.66 8.60 9.26
N GLY A 52 -6.74 7.87 9.53
CA GLY A 52 -8.12 8.40 9.40
C GLY A 52 -8.48 9.34 10.54
N ASN A 53 -8.03 9.03 11.74
CA ASN A 53 -8.43 9.74 12.96
C ASN A 53 -7.77 11.10 13.09
N ILE A 54 -6.53 11.30 12.63
CA ILE A 54 -5.83 12.60 12.72
C ILE A 54 -6.61 13.72 12.03
N TRP A 55 -7.15 13.47 10.84
CA TRP A 55 -7.93 14.45 10.11
C TRP A 55 -9.30 14.74 10.75
N ALA A 56 -9.96 13.70 11.28
CA ALA A 56 -11.23 13.86 11.98
C ALA A 56 -11.08 14.66 13.27
N TYR A 57 -10.10 14.33 14.10
CA TYR A 57 -9.85 15.04 15.35
C TYR A 57 -9.32 16.47 15.11
N GLY A 58 -8.46 16.66 14.12
CA GLY A 58 -7.97 17.99 13.75
C GLY A 58 -9.09 18.92 13.27
N GLY A 59 -9.98 18.41 12.41
CA GLY A 59 -11.15 19.18 11.93
C GLY A 59 -12.13 19.50 13.05
N LEU A 60 -12.40 18.54 13.94
CA LEU A 60 -13.27 18.73 15.10
C LEU A 60 -12.69 19.79 16.06
N ALA A 61 -11.41 19.71 16.39
CA ALA A 61 -10.75 20.67 17.28
C ALA A 61 -10.80 22.09 16.71
N LEU A 62 -10.55 22.28 15.40
CA LEU A 62 -10.65 23.56 14.72
C LEU A 62 -12.09 24.12 14.76
N THR A 63 -13.08 23.26 14.55
CA THR A 63 -14.49 23.66 14.58
C THR A 63 -14.91 24.13 15.98
N ILE A 64 -14.49 23.40 17.02
CA ILE A 64 -14.76 23.78 18.42
C ILE A 64 -14.08 25.10 18.77
N ALA A 65 -12.81 25.27 18.39
CA ALA A 65 -12.09 26.52 18.63
C ALA A 65 -12.74 27.71 17.91
N ALA A 66 -13.14 27.51 16.66
CA ALA A 66 -13.83 28.57 15.90
C ALA A 66 -15.17 28.97 16.53
N TRP A 67 -15.92 28.01 17.03
CA TRP A 67 -17.17 28.28 17.74
C TRP A 67 -16.93 29.12 19.00
N TRP A 68 -15.90 28.79 19.75
CA TRP A 68 -15.58 29.50 20.98
C TRP A 68 -15.14 30.96 20.75
N PHE A 69 -14.35 31.23 19.71
CA PHE A 69 -13.77 32.56 19.45
C PHE A 69 -14.57 33.44 18.52
N ARG A 70 -15.34 32.90 17.60
CA ARG A 70 -15.98 33.67 16.51
C ARG A 70 -17.47 33.42 16.34
N GLY A 71 -18.05 32.49 17.12
CA GLY A 71 -19.46 32.14 17.09
C GLY A 71 -19.82 31.04 16.05
N TRP A 72 -21.08 30.63 16.10
CA TRP A 72 -21.56 29.45 15.38
C TRP A 72 -21.53 29.56 13.85
N GLN A 73 -21.70 30.78 13.31
CA GLN A 73 -21.69 30.99 11.84
C GLN A 73 -20.32 30.69 11.21
N VAL A 74 -19.24 31.14 11.88
CA VAL A 74 -17.86 30.91 11.43
C VAL A 74 -17.51 29.45 11.63
N ALA A 75 -17.94 28.82 12.72
CA ALA A 75 -17.75 27.39 12.97
C ALA A 75 -18.43 26.53 11.91
N ALA A 76 -19.65 26.85 11.50
CA ALA A 76 -20.36 26.16 10.42
C ALA A 76 -19.61 26.25 9.09
N GLY A 77 -19.11 27.46 8.74
CA GLY A 77 -18.30 27.66 7.54
C GLY A 77 -17.01 26.81 7.55
N ILE A 78 -16.28 26.79 8.66
CA ILE A 78 -15.07 25.98 8.83
C ILE A 78 -15.39 24.49 8.76
N ALA A 79 -16.50 24.03 9.35
CA ALA A 79 -16.91 22.64 9.27
C ALA A 79 -17.17 22.20 7.82
N VAL A 80 -17.89 23.00 7.04
CA VAL A 80 -18.15 22.72 5.62
C VAL A 80 -16.86 22.66 4.81
N VAL A 81 -15.98 23.66 4.97
CA VAL A 81 -14.68 23.67 4.28
C VAL A 81 -13.81 22.48 4.72
N GLY A 82 -13.82 22.14 6.01
CA GLY A 82 -13.10 21.00 6.55
C GLY A 82 -13.58 19.66 5.97
N VAL A 83 -14.88 19.48 5.82
CA VAL A 83 -15.47 18.29 5.19
C VAL A 83 -15.07 18.20 3.72
N LEU A 84 -15.16 19.28 2.96
CA LEU A 84 -14.74 19.32 1.57
C LEU A 84 -13.24 19.03 1.42
N ALA A 85 -12.40 19.62 2.27
CA ALA A 85 -10.97 19.37 2.30
C ALA A 85 -10.64 17.92 2.66
N TYR A 86 -11.38 17.33 3.59
CA TYR A 86 -11.24 15.90 3.93
C TYR A 86 -11.51 14.99 2.74
N PHE A 87 -12.59 15.22 2.02
CA PHE A 87 -12.95 14.40 0.85
C PHE A 87 -11.99 14.58 -0.33
N THR A 88 -11.41 15.74 -0.52
CA THR A 88 -10.50 16.03 -1.64
C THR A 88 -9.04 15.77 -1.30
N LEU A 89 -8.50 16.48 -0.32
CA LEU A 89 -7.09 16.40 0.07
C LEU A 89 -6.77 15.16 0.88
N GLY A 90 -7.68 14.72 1.75
CA GLY A 90 -7.51 13.52 2.56
C GLY A 90 -7.36 12.27 1.70
N ARG A 91 -8.16 12.12 0.65
CA ARG A 91 -8.01 11.01 -0.32
C ARG A 91 -6.66 11.03 -1.01
N LEU A 92 -6.24 12.19 -1.50
CA LEU A 92 -4.96 12.33 -2.21
C LEU A 92 -3.77 12.03 -1.30
N TYR A 93 -3.82 12.53 -0.06
CA TYR A 93 -2.81 12.27 0.96
C TYR A 93 -2.72 10.78 1.32
N MET A 94 -3.88 10.14 1.53
CA MET A 94 -3.98 8.71 1.86
C MET A 94 -3.38 7.84 0.75
N HIS A 95 -3.69 8.13 -0.52
CA HIS A 95 -3.11 7.39 -1.66
C HIS A 95 -1.58 7.51 -1.70
N ARG A 96 -1.05 8.72 -1.53
CA ARG A 96 0.41 8.93 -1.50
C ARG A 96 1.08 8.21 -0.33
N ARG A 97 0.45 8.19 0.83
CA ARG A 97 0.98 7.57 2.03
C ARG A 97 0.95 6.04 1.95
N ILE A 98 -0.15 5.45 1.49
CA ILE A 98 -0.25 4.00 1.24
C ILE A 98 0.81 3.57 0.22
N ARG A 99 0.95 4.31 -0.88
CA ARG A 99 1.97 4.02 -1.89
C ARG A 99 3.37 3.99 -1.29
N ARG A 100 3.76 5.02 -0.54
CA ARG A 100 5.07 5.05 0.13
C ARG A 100 5.25 3.89 1.10
N ARG A 101 4.24 3.55 1.90
CA ARG A 101 4.33 2.42 2.82
C ARG A 101 4.51 1.08 2.11
N VAL A 102 3.82 0.87 1.00
CA VAL A 102 4.01 -0.34 0.19
C VAL A 102 5.42 -0.35 -0.40
N GLU A 103 5.87 0.79 -0.92
CA GLU A 103 7.20 0.92 -1.50
C GLU A 103 8.31 0.72 -0.47
N ASP A 104 8.20 1.39 0.68
CA ASP A 104 9.27 1.41 1.69
C ASP A 104 9.29 0.15 2.57
N LYS A 105 8.12 -0.39 2.92
CA LYS A 105 8.02 -1.50 3.88
C LYS A 105 7.77 -2.85 3.21
N ALA A 106 6.78 -2.96 2.34
CA ALA A 106 6.42 -4.24 1.75
C ALA A 106 7.48 -4.76 0.79
N LEU A 107 8.20 -3.86 0.10
CA LEU A 107 9.32 -4.21 -0.77
C LEU A 107 10.67 -4.31 -0.02
N ALA A 108 10.72 -3.92 1.24
CA ALA A 108 11.90 -4.14 2.06
C ALA A 108 11.97 -5.57 2.61
N GLU A 109 10.83 -6.18 2.89
CA GLU A 109 10.73 -7.44 3.63
C GLU A 109 9.84 -8.46 2.89
N LEU A 110 10.40 -9.63 2.57
CA LEU A 110 9.69 -10.71 1.85
C LEU A 110 8.45 -11.21 2.62
N ALA A 111 8.54 -11.30 3.95
CA ALA A 111 7.42 -11.75 4.79
C ALA A 111 6.22 -10.80 4.67
N LEU A 112 6.48 -9.49 4.69
CA LEU A 112 5.44 -8.47 4.54
C LEU A 112 4.88 -8.46 3.11
N TRP A 113 5.74 -8.64 2.10
CA TRP A 113 5.33 -8.79 0.70
C TRP A 113 4.39 -9.98 0.51
N ARG A 114 4.72 -11.16 1.06
CA ARG A 114 3.86 -12.35 0.99
C ARG A 114 2.49 -12.12 1.64
N ARG A 115 2.45 -11.44 2.80
CA ARG A 115 1.18 -11.07 3.47
C ARG A 115 0.35 -10.11 2.62
N LEU A 116 0.99 -9.09 2.05
CA LEU A 116 0.35 -8.13 1.19
C LEU A 116 -0.20 -8.78 -0.09
N TRP A 117 0.58 -9.68 -0.70
CA TRP A 117 0.15 -10.45 -1.87
C TRP A 117 -1.07 -11.32 -1.56
N LYS A 118 -1.04 -12.05 -0.45
CA LYS A 118 -2.16 -12.88 0.03
C LYS A 118 -3.41 -12.06 0.33
N PHE A 119 -3.25 -10.87 0.90
CA PHE A 119 -4.35 -9.95 1.18
C PHE A 119 -5.01 -9.45 -0.11
N GLY A 120 -4.23 -9.24 -1.15
CA GLY A 120 -4.67 -8.71 -2.43
C GLY A 120 -4.60 -7.18 -2.49
N GLY A 121 -5.06 -6.61 -3.60
CA GLY A 121 -5.02 -5.16 -3.83
C GLY A 121 -3.70 -4.66 -4.38
N VAL A 122 -2.80 -5.58 -4.77
CA VAL A 122 -1.55 -5.28 -5.46
C VAL A 122 -1.52 -6.03 -6.78
N ALA A 123 -1.07 -5.39 -7.83
CA ALA A 123 -0.83 -6.02 -9.11
C ALA A 123 0.52 -5.58 -9.67
N LEU A 124 1.21 -6.51 -10.29
CA LEU A 124 2.45 -6.31 -11.00
C LEU A 124 2.13 -6.12 -12.49
N VAL A 125 2.51 -4.99 -13.02
CA VAL A 125 2.31 -4.63 -14.43
C VAL A 125 3.69 -4.56 -15.08
N PRO A 126 4.07 -5.56 -15.88
CA PRO A 126 5.30 -5.51 -16.66
C PRO A 126 5.19 -4.50 -17.78
N SER A 127 6.34 -3.98 -18.26
CA SER A 127 6.38 -3.08 -19.40
C SER A 127 5.93 -3.77 -20.71
N VAL A 128 6.09 -5.10 -20.77
CA VAL A 128 5.65 -5.95 -21.88
C VAL A 128 5.04 -7.23 -21.27
N GLY A 129 3.79 -7.54 -21.63
CA GLY A 129 3.07 -8.72 -21.19
C GLY A 129 1.85 -8.41 -20.30
N ASP A 130 1.26 -9.45 -19.74
CA ASP A 130 0.02 -9.36 -18.99
C ASP A 130 0.22 -8.97 -17.52
N GLU A 131 -0.78 -8.29 -16.96
CA GLU A 131 -0.84 -7.92 -15.56
C GLU A 131 -0.97 -9.15 -14.66
N CYS A 132 -0.15 -9.24 -13.62
CA CYS A 132 -0.22 -10.28 -12.60
C CYS A 132 -0.83 -9.70 -11.32
N ALA A 133 -2.09 -10.00 -11.06
CA ALA A 133 -2.85 -9.46 -9.94
C ALA A 133 -2.90 -10.41 -8.74
N ALA A 134 -2.68 -9.87 -7.55
CA ALA A 134 -2.84 -10.58 -6.29
C ALA A 134 -4.36 -10.76 -5.96
N PRO A 135 -4.73 -11.81 -5.26
CA PRO A 135 -3.90 -12.90 -4.72
C PRO A 135 -3.70 -14.08 -5.68
N GLN A 136 -4.40 -14.12 -6.82
CA GLN A 136 -4.48 -15.27 -7.70
C GLN A 136 -3.26 -15.40 -8.62
N GLY A 137 -2.60 -14.31 -8.94
CA GLY A 137 -1.43 -14.29 -9.79
C GLY A 137 -0.17 -14.87 -9.12
N ASN A 138 0.67 -15.53 -9.92
CA ASN A 138 1.96 -16.04 -9.44
C ASN A 138 3.08 -15.04 -9.76
N TRP A 139 3.35 -14.14 -8.81
CA TRP A 139 4.40 -13.13 -8.96
C TRP A 139 5.80 -13.74 -9.17
N MET A 140 6.08 -14.93 -8.59
CA MET A 140 7.37 -15.60 -8.75
C MET A 140 7.58 -16.08 -10.18
N ALA A 141 6.54 -16.63 -10.81
CA ALA A 141 6.61 -17.02 -12.22
C ALA A 141 6.80 -15.81 -13.14
N LEU A 142 6.09 -14.71 -12.87
CA LEU A 142 6.24 -13.47 -13.63
C LEU A 142 7.68 -12.94 -13.55
N VAL A 143 8.24 -12.85 -12.33
CA VAL A 143 9.60 -12.33 -12.11
C VAL A 143 10.65 -13.21 -12.78
N ARG A 144 10.48 -14.54 -12.73
CA ARG A 144 11.37 -15.48 -13.40
C ARG A 144 11.37 -15.26 -14.91
N ASN A 145 10.19 -15.19 -15.52
CA ASN A 145 10.07 -14.98 -16.97
C ASN A 145 10.66 -13.64 -17.43
N LEU A 146 10.56 -12.59 -16.61
CA LEU A 146 11.14 -11.28 -16.92
C LEU A 146 12.65 -11.20 -16.64
N GLY A 147 13.18 -12.10 -15.81
CA GLY A 147 14.60 -12.15 -15.49
C GLY A 147 15.43 -12.95 -16.49
N ASP A 148 14.78 -13.86 -17.21
CA ASP A 148 15.43 -14.75 -18.21
C ASP A 148 15.45 -14.14 -19.63
N GLY A 149 14.83 -12.98 -19.85
CA GLY A 149 14.79 -12.23 -21.12
C GLY A 149 15.56 -10.92 -21.05
#